data_6de4e0afb366548e646020a74e060c12
#
_entry.id   6de4e0afb366548e646020a74e060c12
#
_cell.length_a   1.000
_cell.length_b   1.000
_cell.length_c   1.000
_cell.angle_alpha   90.00
_cell.angle_beta   90.00
_cell.angle_gamma   90.00
#
_symmetry.space_group_name_H-M   'P 1'
#
loop_
_entity.id
_entity.type
_entity.pdbx_description
1 polymer ?
#
loop_
_entity_poly.entity_id
_entity_poly.type
_entity_poly.pdbx_seq_one_letter_code
_entity_poly.pdbx_strand_id
1 'polypeptide(L)'
;MSDETKTDRPAVADPAAPYGSANNPSEFDVLNKLGKDEPYFIIRGGDPLSDALVELHAYIGAGQSGAAHDTLERILALTSQKPPRPVGSPKYRETFKISVSMERYRETHGRSH
;
A
#
# COMPACT_ATOMS: atom_id res chain seq x y z
N MET A 1 1.01 -25.55 12.93
CA MET A 1 0.31 -25.06 12.36
C MET A 1 0.79 -24.05 11.72
N SER A 2 0.47 -23.64 11.25
CA SER A 2 0.83 -22.81 10.41
C SER A 2 0.77 -21.49 10.90
N ASP A 3 1.16 -20.61 10.23
CA ASP A 3 1.08 -19.31 10.58
C ASP A 3 0.18 -18.62 9.72
N GLU A 4 -0.67 -19.33 9.18
CA GLU A 4 -1.63 -18.75 8.37
C GLU A 4 -2.41 -17.76 9.10
N THR A 5 -2.35 -17.71 10.37
CA THR A 5 -3.09 -16.72 11.10
C THR A 5 -2.62 -15.31 10.85
N LYS A 6 -1.49 -15.11 10.18
CA LYS A 6 -1.01 -13.76 9.91
C LYS A 6 -1.99 -12.92 9.11
N THR A 7 -2.77 -13.56 8.25
CA THR A 7 -3.71 -12.82 7.44
C THR A 7 -5.15 -13.05 7.87
N ASP A 8 -5.36 -13.82 8.93
CA ASP A 8 -6.70 -14.07 9.39
C ASP A 8 -7.31 -12.82 10.00
N ARG A 9 -8.59 -12.67 9.81
CA ARG A 9 -9.33 -11.54 10.37
C ARG A 9 -10.18 -12.04 11.51
N PRO A 10 -10.26 -11.32 12.62
CA PRO A 10 -11.15 -11.73 13.71
C PRO A 10 -12.60 -11.61 13.28
N ALA A 11 -13.46 -12.41 13.87
CA ALA A 11 -14.89 -12.34 13.62
C ALA A 11 -15.44 -10.99 14.07
N VAL A 12 -14.86 -10.43 15.12
CA VAL A 12 -15.28 -9.13 15.65
C VAL A 12 -14.06 -8.25 15.72
N ALA A 13 -14.16 -7.05 15.18
CA ALA A 13 -13.07 -6.10 15.22
C ALA A 13 -12.77 -5.68 16.66
N ASP A 14 -11.50 -5.47 16.95
CA ASP A 14 -11.07 -4.99 18.25
C ASP A 14 -10.84 -3.49 18.16
N PRO A 15 -11.72 -2.68 18.76
CA PRO A 15 -11.58 -1.23 18.67
C PRO A 15 -10.35 -0.68 19.39
N ALA A 16 -9.71 -1.50 20.24
CA ALA A 16 -8.47 -1.09 20.88
C ALA A 16 -7.27 -1.25 19.97
N ALA A 17 -7.39 -2.05 18.91
CA ALA A 17 -6.31 -2.21 17.96
C ALA A 17 -6.28 -1.03 16.98
N PRO A 18 -5.13 -0.71 16.39
CA PRO A 18 -5.04 0.38 15.42
C PRO A 18 -5.99 0.16 14.24
N TYR A 19 -6.67 1.22 13.83
CA TYR A 19 -7.60 1.14 12.71
C TYR A 19 -6.85 0.79 11.43
N GLY A 20 -7.38 -0.13 10.67
CA GLY A 20 -6.75 -0.59 9.43
C GLY A 20 -5.82 -1.76 9.63
N SER A 21 -5.71 -2.26 10.85
CA SER A 21 -4.89 -3.44 11.13
C SER A 21 -5.71 -4.71 10.93
N ALA A 22 -5.05 -5.86 10.98
CA ALA A 22 -5.74 -7.14 10.82
C ALA A 22 -6.81 -7.34 11.89
N ASN A 23 -6.55 -6.87 13.13
CA ASN A 23 -7.51 -7.02 14.22
C ASN A 23 -8.59 -5.94 14.21
N ASN A 24 -8.39 -4.88 13.46
CA ASN A 24 -9.38 -3.82 13.35
C ASN A 24 -9.35 -3.31 11.90
N PRO A 25 -9.85 -4.12 10.95
CA PRO A 25 -9.74 -3.79 9.53
C PRO A 25 -10.55 -2.55 9.18
N SER A 26 -10.05 -1.81 8.19
CA SER A 26 -10.75 -0.63 7.73
C SER A 26 -12.04 -1.03 6.99
N GLU A 27 -12.94 -0.07 6.88
CA GLU A 27 -14.21 -0.28 6.18
C GLU A 27 -13.99 -0.69 4.74
N PHE A 28 -12.93 -0.18 4.11
CA PHE A 28 -12.65 -0.46 2.72
C PHE A 28 -11.51 -1.45 2.53
N ASP A 29 -11.28 -2.32 3.54
CA ASP A 29 -10.26 -3.34 3.42
C ASP A 29 -10.58 -4.27 2.26
N VAL A 30 -9.65 -4.38 1.31
CA VAL A 30 -9.92 -5.12 0.08
C VAL A 30 -9.25 -6.49 0.04
N LEU A 31 -8.54 -6.90 1.09
CA LEU A 31 -7.84 -8.18 1.05
C LEU A 31 -8.76 -9.36 0.80
N ASN A 32 -10.00 -9.27 1.28
CA ASN A 32 -10.99 -10.32 1.04
C ASN A 32 -11.69 -10.19 -0.30
N LYS A 33 -11.44 -9.11 -1.03
CA LYS A 33 -12.11 -8.82 -2.29
C LYS A 33 -11.19 -8.90 -3.49
N LEU A 34 -9.91 -9.18 -3.27
CA LEU A 34 -8.96 -9.24 -4.36
C LEU A 34 -9.25 -10.43 -5.25
N GLY A 35 -9.21 -10.23 -6.56
CA GLY A 35 -9.26 -11.33 -7.51
C GLY A 35 -8.00 -12.17 -7.40
N LYS A 36 -8.09 -13.44 -7.76
CA LYS A 36 -6.95 -14.34 -7.64
C LYS A 36 -5.76 -13.87 -8.49
N ASP A 37 -6.04 -13.26 -9.62
CA ASP A 37 -4.99 -12.81 -10.53
C ASP A 37 -4.69 -11.34 -10.42
N GLU A 38 -5.33 -10.65 -9.49
CA GLU A 38 -5.15 -9.21 -9.34
C GLU A 38 -3.88 -8.93 -8.53
N PRO A 39 -2.87 -8.30 -9.13
CA PRO A 39 -1.65 -7.99 -8.38
C PRO A 39 -1.89 -6.86 -7.39
N TYR A 40 -1.18 -6.91 -6.28
CA TYR A 40 -1.31 -5.89 -5.24
C TYR A 40 0.03 -5.66 -4.57
N PHE A 41 0.13 -4.53 -3.89
CA PHE A 41 1.34 -4.16 -3.17
C PHE A 41 0.92 -3.58 -1.82
N ILE A 42 1.56 -4.06 -0.76
CA ILE A 42 1.21 -3.65 0.60
C ILE A 42 2.26 -2.71 1.14
N ILE A 43 1.81 -1.56 1.65
CA ILE A 43 2.66 -0.63 2.37
C ILE A 43 2.35 -0.80 3.84
N ARG A 44 3.36 -1.20 4.60
CA ARG A 44 3.15 -1.52 6.02
C ARG A 44 3.33 -0.28 6.87
N GLY A 45 2.55 -0.21 7.97
CA GLY A 45 2.58 0.93 8.86
C GLY A 45 3.94 1.22 9.48
N GLY A 46 4.81 0.21 9.55
CA GLY A 46 6.16 0.43 10.06
C GLY A 46 7.12 1.09 9.08
N ASP A 47 6.72 1.24 7.83
CA ASP A 47 7.57 1.93 6.85
C ASP A 47 7.53 3.44 7.14
N PRO A 48 8.69 4.09 7.26
CA PRO A 48 8.71 5.53 7.57
C PRO A 48 7.99 6.41 6.56
N LEU A 49 7.77 5.93 5.35
CA LEU A 49 7.05 6.69 4.32
C LEU A 49 5.59 6.30 4.21
N SER A 50 5.11 5.34 5.00
CA SER A 50 3.80 4.74 4.78
C SER A 50 2.66 5.76 4.82
N ASP A 51 2.61 6.58 5.86
CA ASP A 51 1.51 7.52 6.00
C ASP A 51 1.54 8.58 4.90
N ALA A 52 2.72 9.06 4.52
CA ALA A 52 2.82 10.05 3.46
C ALA A 52 2.37 9.48 2.12
N LEU A 53 2.74 8.23 1.84
CA LEU A 53 2.34 7.59 0.58
C LEU A 53 0.84 7.37 0.52
N VAL A 54 0.24 6.99 1.65
CA VAL A 54 -1.21 6.80 1.72
C VAL A 54 -1.94 8.14 1.57
N GLU A 55 -1.44 9.20 2.24
CA GLU A 55 -2.03 10.52 2.10
C GLU A 55 -1.93 11.02 0.66
N LEU A 56 -0.79 10.77 0.01
CA LEU A 56 -0.62 11.15 -1.39
C LEU A 56 -1.69 10.50 -2.26
N HIS A 57 -1.95 9.23 -2.04
CA HIS A 57 -2.97 8.51 -2.78
C HIS A 57 -4.34 9.18 -2.59
N ALA A 58 -4.67 9.57 -1.36
CA ALA A 58 -5.94 10.21 -1.07
C ALA A 58 -6.06 11.56 -1.78
N TYR A 59 -5.02 12.37 -1.73
CA TYR A 59 -5.05 13.70 -2.36
C TYR A 59 -5.17 13.59 -3.87
N ILE A 60 -4.44 12.65 -4.46
CA ILE A 60 -4.52 12.43 -5.90
C ILE A 60 -5.92 11.98 -6.29
N GLY A 61 -6.50 11.06 -5.53
CA GLY A 61 -7.85 10.56 -5.82
C GLY A 61 -8.91 11.63 -5.73
N ALA A 62 -8.70 12.64 -4.88
CA ALA A 62 -9.65 13.74 -4.71
C ALA A 62 -9.34 14.94 -5.63
N GLY A 63 -8.31 14.85 -6.45
CA GLY A 63 -7.94 15.95 -7.35
C GLY A 63 -7.33 17.14 -6.63
N GLN A 64 -6.83 16.94 -5.41
CA GLN A 64 -6.24 18.03 -4.63
C GLN A 64 -4.75 18.16 -4.95
N SER A 65 -4.47 18.76 -6.09
CA SER A 65 -3.10 18.78 -6.61
C SER A 65 -2.13 19.56 -5.72
N GLY A 66 -2.58 20.63 -5.08
CA GLY A 66 -1.72 21.38 -4.18
C GLY A 66 -1.28 20.57 -2.97
N ALA A 67 -2.22 19.89 -2.34
CA ALA A 67 -1.91 19.02 -1.20
C ALA A 67 -1.05 17.85 -1.63
N ALA A 68 -1.30 17.29 -2.82
CA ALA A 68 -0.48 16.21 -3.33
C ALA A 68 0.96 16.67 -3.56
N HIS A 69 1.13 17.87 -4.10
CA HIS A 69 2.45 18.43 -4.32
C HIS A 69 3.21 18.61 -3.00
N ASP A 70 2.54 19.14 -1.99
CA ASP A 70 3.17 19.33 -0.68
C ASP A 70 3.56 18.00 -0.07
N THR A 71 2.73 16.99 -0.24
CA THR A 71 3.03 15.64 0.27
C THR A 71 4.21 15.04 -0.46
N LEU A 72 4.32 15.25 -1.77
CA LEU A 72 5.48 14.79 -2.51
C LEU A 72 6.77 15.43 -2.02
N GLU A 73 6.73 16.72 -1.72
CA GLU A 73 7.91 17.38 -1.16
C GLU A 73 8.29 16.79 0.19
N ARG A 74 7.29 16.47 1.02
CA ARG A 74 7.56 15.83 2.29
C ARG A 74 8.19 14.46 2.10
N ILE A 75 7.70 13.69 1.13
CA ILE A 75 8.25 12.37 0.83
C ILE A 75 9.72 12.49 0.40
N LEU A 76 10.03 13.47 -0.44
CA LEU A 76 11.41 13.68 -0.89
C LEU A 76 12.32 14.04 0.27
N ALA A 77 11.84 14.87 1.19
CA ALA A 77 12.62 15.24 2.37
C ALA A 77 12.87 14.04 3.26
N LEU A 78 11.86 13.19 3.45
CA LEU A 78 12.00 11.98 4.26
C LEU A 78 12.94 10.98 3.60
N THR A 79 12.88 10.88 2.28
CA THR A 79 13.72 9.95 1.53
C THR A 79 15.20 10.25 1.74
N SER A 80 15.57 11.52 1.83
CA SER A 80 16.97 11.90 2.00
C SER A 80 17.51 11.49 3.37
N GLN A 81 16.66 11.12 4.29
CA GLN A 81 17.06 10.72 5.64
C GLN A 81 17.20 9.20 5.78
N LYS A 82 16.88 8.43 4.74
CA LYS A 82 16.97 6.97 4.79
C LYS A 82 18.20 6.52 4.01
N PRO A 83 18.90 5.49 4.50
CA PRO A 83 19.95 4.89 3.67
C PRO A 83 19.33 4.32 2.40
N PRO A 84 19.90 4.62 1.24
CA PRO A 84 19.31 4.09 0.01
C PRO A 84 19.55 2.60 -0.13
N ARG A 85 18.55 1.92 -0.68
CA ARG A 85 18.71 0.53 -1.07
C ARG A 85 19.39 0.52 -2.43
N PRO A 86 20.34 -0.42 -2.67
CA PRO A 86 21.02 -0.45 -3.95
C PRO A 86 20.05 -0.65 -5.11
N VAL A 87 20.26 0.08 -6.18
CA VAL A 87 19.49 -0.10 -7.41
C VAL A 87 19.78 -1.52 -7.91
N GLY A 88 18.72 -2.24 -8.29
CA GLY A 88 18.86 -3.61 -8.74
C GLY A 88 18.86 -4.64 -7.63
N SER A 89 18.71 -4.22 -6.36
CA SER A 89 18.58 -5.17 -5.27
C SER A 89 17.31 -6.02 -5.46
N PRO A 90 17.22 -7.20 -4.82
CA PRO A 90 16.06 -8.06 -5.02
C PRO A 90 14.74 -7.35 -4.70
N LYS A 91 14.68 -6.56 -3.64
CA LYS A 91 13.44 -5.87 -3.30
C LYS A 91 13.11 -4.76 -4.30
N TYR A 92 14.13 -4.07 -4.80
CA TYR A 92 13.94 -3.05 -5.83
C TYR A 92 13.31 -3.69 -7.08
N ARG A 93 13.90 -4.80 -7.53
CA ARG A 93 13.41 -5.49 -8.72
C ARG A 93 12.02 -6.08 -8.52
N GLU A 94 11.76 -6.60 -7.34
CA GLU A 94 10.45 -7.17 -7.02
C GLU A 94 9.36 -6.11 -7.09
N THR A 95 9.64 -4.92 -6.57
CA THR A 95 8.68 -3.83 -6.57
C THR A 95 8.32 -3.42 -8.01
N PHE A 96 9.32 -3.32 -8.88
CA PHE A 96 9.04 -2.99 -10.28
C PHE A 96 8.31 -4.10 -11.00
N LYS A 97 8.58 -5.35 -10.65
CA LYS A 97 7.86 -6.47 -11.24
C LYS A 97 6.38 -6.39 -10.90
N ILE A 98 6.06 -6.03 -9.67
CA ILE A 98 4.66 -5.86 -9.28
C ILE A 98 4.03 -4.69 -10.04
N SER A 99 4.75 -3.60 -10.19
CA SER A 99 4.25 -2.43 -10.93
C SER A 99 3.89 -2.79 -12.36
N VAL A 100 4.75 -3.54 -13.02
CA VAL A 100 4.48 -3.98 -14.40
C VAL A 100 3.26 -4.90 -14.43
N SER A 101 3.13 -5.79 -13.46
CA SER A 101 1.96 -6.66 -13.37
C SER A 101 0.68 -5.87 -13.23
N MET A 102 0.70 -4.80 -12.43
CA MET A 102 -0.47 -3.95 -12.24
C MET A 102 -0.89 -3.28 -13.55
N GLU A 103 0.09 -2.79 -14.29
CA GLU A 103 -0.18 -2.17 -15.57
C GLU A 103 -0.82 -3.15 -16.54
N ARG A 104 -0.27 -4.36 -16.62
CA ARG A 104 -0.80 -5.38 -17.50
C ARG A 104 -2.20 -5.81 -17.10
N TYR A 105 -2.45 -5.91 -15.81
CA TYR A 105 -3.77 -6.27 -15.33
C TYR A 105 -4.80 -5.24 -15.76
N ARG A 106 -4.49 -3.95 -15.64
CA ARG A 106 -5.40 -2.90 -16.07
C ARG A 106 -5.67 -2.95 -17.57
N GLU A 107 -4.65 -3.30 -18.36
CA GLU A 107 -4.81 -3.42 -19.81
C GLU A 107 -5.76 -4.56 -20.18
N THR A 108 -5.77 -5.63 -19.39
CA THR A 108 -6.59 -6.79 -19.65
C THR A 108 -7.98 -6.68 -19.05
N HIS A 109 -8.09 -6.14 -17.84
CA HIS A 109 -9.33 -6.14 -17.08
C HIS A 109 -9.96 -4.76 -16.94
N GLY A 110 -9.28 -3.72 -17.39
CA GLY A 110 -9.76 -2.37 -17.22
C GLY A 110 -9.45 -1.85 -15.83
N ARG A 111 -9.93 -0.64 -15.55
CA ARG A 111 -9.66 -0.01 -14.27
C ARG A 111 -10.58 -0.53 -13.21
N SER A 112 -10.00 -0.63 -12.01
CA SER A 112 -10.76 -1.07 -10.87
C SER A 112 -10.84 0.09 -9.89
N HIS A 113 -11.97 0.29 -9.29
CA HIS A 113 -12.17 1.36 -8.33
C HIS A 113 -12.75 0.84 -7.05
#